data_25bd1dda432a48111606d162fed9ecba
#
_entry.id   25bd1dda432a48111606d162fed9ecba
#
_cell.length_a   1.000
_cell.length_b   1.000
_cell.length_c   1.000
_cell.angle_alpha   90.00
_cell.angle_beta   90.00
_cell.angle_gamma   90.00
#
_symmetry.space_group_name_H-M   'P 1'
#
loop_
_entity.id
_entity.type
_entity.pdbx_description
1 polymer ?
#
loop_
_entity_poly.entity_id
_entity_poly.type
_entity_poly.pdbx_seq_one_letter_code
_entity_poly.pdbx_strand_id
1 'polypeptide(L)'
;MTKHQGLIIVTLTLLAACSGDVPTTPYAPTGNQYQFMTQYLEPASDVIWSSAGAIVTADGEVDLQPTTEEGWLKVVHAATVVAEAGNLMMMPGLTNGEADWAEYAQGLTRAALLAKSAAE
;
A
#
# COMPACT_ATOMS: atom_id res chain seq x y z
N MET A 1 -20.86 63.63 25.46
CA MET A 1 -20.08 62.50 25.99
C MET A 1 -20.88 61.22 25.71
N THR A 2 -20.49 60.39 24.81
CA THR A 2 -20.83 58.96 24.54
C THR A 2 -20.77 58.70 23.03
N LYS A 3 -19.56 58.47 22.50
CA LYS A 3 -19.35 58.16 21.08
C LYS A 3 -18.34 57.02 20.86
N HIS A 4 -18.14 56.09 21.80
CA HIS A 4 -17.14 55.03 21.64
C HIS A 4 -17.61 53.60 21.94
N GLN A 5 -18.95 53.32 21.96
CA GLN A 5 -19.46 51.97 22.23
C GLN A 5 -19.91 51.18 21.00
N GLY A 6 -19.71 51.71 19.78
CA GLY A 6 -20.20 51.09 18.54
C GLY A 6 -19.15 50.25 17.75
N LEU A 7 -17.89 50.15 18.21
CA LEU A 7 -16.83 49.61 17.38
C LEU A 7 -16.26 48.24 17.84
N ILE A 8 -16.82 47.61 18.87
CA ILE A 8 -16.26 46.35 19.43
C ILE A 8 -17.05 45.11 19.00
N ILE A 9 -18.20 45.23 18.35
CA ILE A 9 -19.08 44.09 18.04
C ILE A 9 -18.84 43.48 16.63
N VAL A 10 -18.04 44.09 15.75
CA VAL A 10 -17.86 43.62 14.36
C VAL A 10 -16.67 42.66 14.16
N THR A 11 -15.81 42.49 15.14
CA THR A 11 -14.54 41.71 14.97
C THR A 11 -14.59 40.28 15.46
N LEU A 12 -15.73 39.74 15.91
CA LEU A 12 -15.81 38.40 16.50
C LEU A 12 -16.54 37.35 15.65
N THR A 13 -16.87 37.63 14.41
CA THR A 13 -17.66 36.72 13.55
C THR A 13 -16.87 36.09 12.40
N LEU A 14 -15.54 36.12 12.38
CA LEU A 14 -14.74 35.63 11.27
C LEU A 14 -13.91 34.35 11.56
N LEU A 15 -14.17 33.64 12.67
CA LEU A 15 -13.43 32.44 13.04
C LEU A 15 -14.22 31.12 12.93
N ALA A 16 -15.33 31.10 12.25
CA ALA A 16 -16.16 29.88 12.13
C ALA A 16 -16.27 29.36 10.69
N ALA A 17 -15.15 29.28 9.92
CA ALA A 17 -15.21 28.80 8.56
C ALA A 17 -14.01 27.92 8.19
N CYS A 18 -13.73 26.87 8.98
CA CYS A 18 -12.86 25.78 8.56
C CYS A 18 -13.24 24.46 9.25
N SER A 19 -14.53 24.12 9.25
CA SER A 19 -14.96 22.72 9.38
C SER A 19 -15.13 22.22 7.95
N GLY A 20 -14.04 22.04 7.21
CA GLY A 20 -14.07 21.28 5.97
C GLY A 20 -14.46 19.86 6.35
N ASP A 21 -15.60 19.37 5.87
CA ASP A 21 -15.95 17.96 5.93
C ASP A 21 -14.77 17.19 5.33
N VAL A 22 -14.10 16.36 6.16
CA VAL A 22 -13.08 15.44 5.66
C VAL A 22 -13.81 14.52 4.69
N PRO A 23 -13.43 14.48 3.40
CA PRO A 23 -14.12 13.63 2.45
C PRO A 23 -14.08 12.20 2.96
N THR A 24 -15.24 11.62 3.24
CA THR A 24 -15.33 10.20 3.58
C THR A 24 -15.02 9.41 2.31
N THR A 25 -13.92 8.70 2.31
CA THR A 25 -13.57 7.81 1.20
C THR A 25 -14.58 6.68 1.10
N PRO A 26 -15.06 6.34 -0.12
CA PRO A 26 -16.11 5.34 -0.30
C PRO A 26 -15.60 3.89 -0.17
N TYR A 27 -14.39 3.66 0.30
CA TYR A 27 -13.82 2.33 0.49
C TYR A 27 -13.66 2.02 1.99
N ALA A 28 -13.74 0.74 2.32
CA ALA A 28 -13.51 0.23 3.67
C ALA A 28 -12.45 -0.86 3.61
N PRO A 29 -11.42 -0.84 4.47
CA PRO A 29 -10.50 -1.96 4.61
C PRO A 29 -11.24 -3.22 5.02
N THR A 30 -10.90 -4.36 4.43
CA THR A 30 -11.50 -5.66 4.75
C THR A 30 -10.87 -6.32 5.99
N GLY A 31 -9.85 -5.69 6.55
CA GLY A 31 -9.14 -6.12 7.75
C GLY A 31 -8.22 -5.03 8.26
N ASN A 32 -7.54 -5.30 9.37
CA ASN A 32 -6.50 -4.43 9.89
C ASN A 32 -5.16 -4.66 9.15
N GLN A 33 -4.15 -3.83 9.45
CA GLN A 33 -2.83 -3.90 8.83
C GLN A 33 -2.18 -5.30 8.96
N TYR A 34 -2.26 -5.95 10.12
CA TYR A 34 -1.71 -7.30 10.33
C TYR A 34 -2.38 -8.33 9.41
N GLN A 35 -3.71 -8.31 9.32
CA GLN A 35 -4.46 -9.20 8.44
C GLN A 35 -4.14 -8.95 6.97
N PHE A 36 -4.00 -7.69 6.58
CA PHE A 36 -3.58 -7.33 5.24
C PHE A 36 -2.19 -7.89 4.90
N MET A 37 -1.22 -7.74 5.80
CA MET A 37 0.13 -8.28 5.60
C MET A 37 0.12 -9.81 5.47
N THR A 38 -0.54 -10.52 6.40
CA THR A 38 -0.47 -11.97 6.50
C THR A 38 -1.42 -12.73 5.58
N GLN A 39 -2.54 -12.12 5.17
CA GLN A 39 -3.58 -12.80 4.39
C GLN A 39 -3.64 -12.33 2.93
N TYR A 40 -3.02 -11.20 2.61
CA TYR A 40 -3.03 -10.64 1.27
C TYR A 40 -1.63 -10.50 0.67
N LEU A 41 -0.73 -9.78 1.35
CA LEU A 41 0.60 -9.49 0.81
C LEU A 41 1.54 -10.71 0.88
N GLU A 42 1.65 -11.36 2.04
CA GLU A 42 2.59 -12.47 2.26
C GLU A 42 2.33 -13.65 1.31
N PRO A 43 1.08 -14.16 1.14
CA PRO A 43 0.83 -15.27 0.22
C PRO A 43 1.20 -14.96 -1.25
N ALA A 44 1.03 -13.72 -1.69
CA ALA A 44 1.43 -13.30 -3.03
C ALA A 44 2.96 -13.19 -3.15
N SER A 45 3.62 -12.68 -2.11
CA SER A 45 5.09 -12.59 -2.07
C SER A 45 5.74 -13.97 -2.07
N ASP A 46 5.17 -14.94 -1.37
CA ASP A 46 5.65 -16.33 -1.33
C ASP A 46 5.66 -16.97 -2.71
N VAL A 47 4.69 -16.69 -3.57
CA VAL A 47 4.69 -17.17 -4.96
C VAL A 47 5.90 -16.65 -5.73
N ILE A 48 6.24 -15.36 -5.56
CA ILE A 48 7.40 -14.76 -6.24
C ILE A 48 8.70 -15.38 -5.70
N TRP A 49 8.84 -15.45 -4.37
CA TRP A 49 10.07 -15.97 -3.73
C TRP A 49 10.29 -17.44 -4.03
N SER A 50 9.23 -18.25 -4.07
CA SER A 50 9.34 -19.67 -4.43
C SER A 50 9.55 -19.93 -5.91
N SER A 51 9.54 -18.89 -6.75
CA SER A 51 9.74 -18.97 -8.20
C SER A 51 11.08 -18.39 -8.64
N ALA A 52 12.01 -18.11 -7.71
CA ALA A 52 13.31 -17.53 -8.02
C ALA A 52 14.42 -18.13 -7.16
N GLY A 53 15.64 -18.19 -7.74
CA GLY A 53 16.80 -18.75 -7.07
C GLY A 53 16.91 -20.27 -7.21
N ALA A 54 17.70 -20.89 -6.34
CA ALA A 54 17.94 -22.32 -6.37
C ALA A 54 18.02 -22.91 -4.95
N ILE A 55 17.64 -24.16 -4.82
CA ILE A 55 17.85 -24.97 -3.61
C ILE A 55 19.06 -25.85 -3.82
N VAL A 56 20.11 -25.65 -3.01
CA VAL A 56 21.33 -26.46 -3.05
C VAL A 56 21.26 -27.51 -1.93
N THR A 57 21.33 -28.78 -2.29
CA THR A 57 21.35 -29.94 -1.38
C THR A 57 22.57 -30.81 -1.60
N ALA A 58 22.77 -31.85 -0.77
CA ALA A 58 23.82 -32.83 -0.98
C ALA A 58 23.67 -33.59 -2.31
N ASP A 59 22.47 -33.70 -2.84
CA ASP A 59 22.15 -34.41 -4.08
C ASP A 59 22.23 -33.54 -5.34
N GLY A 60 22.45 -32.23 -5.17
CA GLY A 60 22.59 -31.27 -6.29
C GLY A 60 21.83 -29.96 -6.09
N GLU A 61 21.73 -29.19 -7.17
CA GLU A 61 21.07 -27.92 -7.24
C GLU A 61 19.75 -28.05 -8.02
N VAL A 62 18.68 -27.46 -7.48
CA VAL A 62 17.36 -27.40 -8.10
C VAL A 62 17.02 -25.93 -8.33
N ASP A 63 16.89 -25.53 -9.59
CA ASP A 63 16.41 -24.21 -9.98
C ASP A 63 14.91 -24.08 -9.68
N LEU A 64 14.50 -22.98 -9.05
CA LEU A 64 13.12 -22.70 -8.68
C LEU A 64 12.33 -21.98 -9.78
N GLN A 65 12.98 -21.62 -10.88
CA GLN A 65 12.33 -20.94 -11.99
C GLN A 65 11.15 -21.77 -12.54
N PRO A 66 10.00 -21.14 -12.83
CA PRO A 66 8.94 -21.81 -13.56
C PRO A 66 9.40 -22.32 -14.91
N THR A 67 9.04 -23.54 -15.24
CA THR A 67 9.39 -24.17 -16.53
C THR A 67 8.23 -24.20 -17.52
N THR A 68 7.07 -23.65 -17.13
CA THR A 68 5.84 -23.62 -17.94
C THR A 68 5.28 -22.23 -18.03
N GLU A 69 4.54 -21.93 -19.10
CA GLU A 69 3.82 -20.67 -19.26
C GLU A 69 2.83 -20.43 -18.11
N GLU A 70 2.10 -21.46 -17.68
CA GLU A 70 1.21 -21.38 -16.51
C GLU A 70 1.97 -21.00 -15.22
N GLY A 71 3.15 -21.54 -15.02
CA GLY A 71 4.01 -21.19 -13.87
C GLY A 71 4.42 -19.72 -13.90
N TRP A 72 4.84 -19.21 -15.03
CA TRP A 72 5.18 -17.80 -15.20
C TRP A 72 3.95 -16.90 -15.01
N LEU A 73 2.80 -17.29 -15.53
CA LEU A 73 1.56 -16.54 -15.35
C LEU A 73 1.17 -16.42 -13.85
N LYS A 74 1.43 -17.44 -13.04
CA LYS A 74 1.25 -17.36 -11.58
C LYS A 74 2.14 -16.28 -10.94
N VAL A 75 3.39 -16.17 -11.41
CA VAL A 75 4.32 -15.12 -10.94
C VAL A 75 3.81 -13.74 -11.36
N VAL A 76 3.36 -13.58 -12.60
CA VAL A 76 2.77 -12.32 -13.10
C VAL A 76 1.57 -11.89 -12.25
N HIS A 77 0.66 -12.83 -11.94
CA HIS A 77 -0.49 -12.56 -11.09
C HIS A 77 -0.08 -12.15 -9.67
N ALA A 78 0.84 -12.90 -9.07
CA ALA A 78 1.35 -12.62 -7.73
C ALA A 78 2.04 -11.24 -7.66
N ALA A 79 2.91 -10.94 -8.63
CA ALA A 79 3.57 -9.65 -8.72
C ALA A 79 2.58 -8.49 -8.92
N THR A 80 1.50 -8.71 -9.67
CA THR A 80 0.41 -7.73 -9.80
C THR A 80 -0.26 -7.48 -8.45
N VAL A 81 -0.57 -8.53 -7.69
CA VAL A 81 -1.15 -8.42 -6.34
C VAL A 81 -0.22 -7.66 -5.39
N VAL A 82 1.09 -7.97 -5.40
CA VAL A 82 2.08 -7.26 -4.56
C VAL A 82 2.21 -5.80 -4.96
N ALA A 83 2.16 -5.47 -6.26
CA ALA A 83 2.19 -4.09 -6.73
C ALA A 83 0.98 -3.30 -6.23
N GLU A 84 -0.21 -3.87 -6.31
CA GLU A 84 -1.44 -3.23 -5.80
C GLU A 84 -1.46 -3.19 -4.26
N ALA A 85 -0.84 -4.17 -3.58
CA ALA A 85 -0.68 -4.12 -2.13
C ALA A 85 0.06 -2.86 -1.67
N GLY A 86 1.10 -2.43 -2.39
CA GLY A 86 1.78 -1.17 -2.11
C GLY A 86 0.85 0.05 -2.19
N ASN A 87 -0.07 0.09 -3.15
CA ASN A 87 -1.09 1.14 -3.24
C ASN A 87 -2.07 1.07 -2.07
N LEU A 88 -2.56 -0.13 -1.73
CA LEU A 88 -3.48 -0.35 -0.62
C LEU A 88 -2.88 0.04 0.73
N MET A 89 -1.57 -0.22 0.95
CA MET A 89 -0.88 0.16 2.18
C MET A 89 -0.91 1.67 2.48
N MET A 90 -1.09 2.51 1.47
CA MET A 90 -1.20 3.97 1.64
C MET A 90 -2.63 4.42 1.94
N MET A 91 -3.62 3.52 1.91
CA MET A 91 -5.01 3.86 2.17
C MET A 91 -5.28 4.10 3.66
N PRO A 92 -6.21 5.00 4.02
CA PRO A 92 -6.68 5.15 5.38
C PRO A 92 -7.13 3.82 5.98
N GLY A 93 -6.67 3.51 7.20
CA GLY A 93 -6.94 2.24 7.89
C GLY A 93 -5.91 1.14 7.64
N LEU A 94 -5.05 1.27 6.62
CA LEU A 94 -3.91 0.38 6.38
C LEU A 94 -2.56 1.08 6.57
N THR A 95 -2.52 2.41 6.44
CA THR A 95 -1.32 3.18 6.78
C THR A 95 -1.08 3.18 8.29
N ASN A 96 0.20 3.10 8.71
CA ASN A 96 0.60 3.24 10.10
C ASN A 96 0.86 4.70 10.52
N GLY A 97 0.76 5.67 9.56
CA GLY A 97 0.99 7.10 9.80
C GLY A 97 2.46 7.51 9.95
N GLU A 98 3.41 6.59 9.81
CA GLU A 98 4.84 6.88 9.82
C GLU A 98 5.25 7.61 8.52
N ALA A 99 6.21 8.54 8.63
CA ALA A 99 6.64 9.37 7.51
C ALA A 99 7.19 8.54 6.33
N ASP A 100 7.91 7.46 6.64
CA ASP A 100 8.58 6.61 5.65
C ASP A 100 7.65 5.52 5.07
N TRP A 101 6.45 5.36 5.63
CA TRP A 101 5.51 4.31 5.22
C TRP A 101 5.14 4.40 3.75
N ALA A 102 4.84 5.60 3.27
CA ALA A 102 4.49 5.82 1.87
C ALA A 102 5.67 5.52 0.93
N GLU A 103 6.91 5.83 1.36
CA GLU A 103 8.12 5.52 0.58
C GLU A 103 8.32 4.01 0.45
N TYR A 104 8.19 3.26 1.54
CA TYR A 104 8.28 1.80 1.51
C TYR A 104 7.17 1.15 0.69
N ALA A 105 5.93 1.63 0.83
CA ALA A 105 4.79 1.15 0.04
C ALA A 105 4.99 1.38 -1.46
N GLN A 106 5.46 2.55 -1.86
CA GLN A 106 5.81 2.85 -3.25
C GLN A 106 7.02 2.05 -3.73
N GLY A 107 8.00 1.80 -2.85
CA GLY A 107 9.14 0.93 -3.11
C GLY A 107 8.71 -0.49 -3.43
N LEU A 108 7.77 -1.03 -2.64
CA LEU A 108 7.17 -2.34 -2.86
C LEU A 108 6.47 -2.41 -4.23
N THR A 109 5.65 -1.41 -4.56
CA THR A 109 4.99 -1.32 -5.88
C THR A 109 6.00 -1.37 -7.02
N ARG A 110 7.07 -0.56 -6.95
CA ARG A 110 8.11 -0.55 -7.99
C ARG A 110 8.83 -1.88 -8.13
N ALA A 111 9.20 -2.51 -7.02
CA ALA A 111 9.87 -3.80 -7.02
C ALA A 111 8.98 -4.91 -7.62
N ALA A 112 7.70 -4.91 -7.25
CA ALA A 112 6.74 -5.88 -7.77
C ALA A 112 6.48 -5.71 -9.29
N LEU A 113 6.44 -4.47 -9.78
CA LEU A 113 6.34 -4.22 -11.23
C LEU A 113 7.57 -4.69 -12.01
N LEU A 114 8.78 -4.61 -11.42
CA LEU A 114 9.97 -5.21 -12.02
C LEU A 114 9.88 -6.73 -12.06
N ALA A 115 9.43 -7.37 -10.99
CA ALA A 115 9.21 -8.82 -10.97
C ALA A 115 8.16 -9.26 -12.00
N LYS A 116 7.06 -8.51 -12.10
CA LYS A 116 6.02 -8.74 -13.12
C LYS A 116 6.61 -8.69 -14.53
N SER A 117 7.32 -7.62 -14.85
CA SER A 117 7.93 -7.46 -16.19
C SER A 117 8.97 -8.52 -16.52
N ALA A 118 9.68 -9.03 -15.51
CA ALA A 118 10.64 -10.12 -15.69
C ALA A 118 9.98 -11.49 -15.94
N ALA A 119 8.72 -11.65 -15.54
CA ALA A 119 7.94 -12.87 -15.70
C ALA A 119 7.07 -12.90 -16.98
N GLU A 120 6.87 -11.75 -17.65
CA GLU A 120 6.17 -11.59 -18.94
C GLU A 120 7.07 -11.95 -20.11
#